data_c50d8f2b10305c49995a3f50e0d46f1d
#
_entry.id   c50d8f2b10305c49995a3f50e0d46f1d
#
_cell.length_a   1.000
_cell.length_b   1.000
_cell.length_c   1.000
_cell.angle_alpha   90.00
_cell.angle_beta   90.00
_cell.angle_gamma   90.00
#
_symmetry.space_group_name_H-M   'P 1'
#
loop_
_entity.id
_entity.type
_entity.pdbx_description
1 polymer ?
#
loop_
_entity_poly.entity_id
_entity_poly.type
_entity_poly.pdbx_seq_one_letter_code
_entity_poly.pdbx_strand_id
1 'polypeptide(L)'
;MVSPVVAKLLRGNTLPQADCDLLHAVVGAGRRLPPGTEIINQGDAAEFVHLVLEGLAYRYKLLPNGKRQIIGYLVPGDFCDLYTFVLERMDHSIAARSECVVVRLKEADIAMLTERPALARALWWSSLVDEAILREWLLNVGRREPDRRVAHIVCELFFRLQAVGHASGNSFQLPVTQSELADTVGLTTVSVNRALQMMRRANLITQVGRIITVSYTHLTLPTKRIV
;
A
#
# COMPACT_ATOMS: atom_id res chain seq x y z
N MET A 1 -19.07 -10.95 3.10
CA MET A 1 -18.12 -9.84 3.23
C MET A 1 -17.67 -9.43 1.82
N VAL A 2 -17.63 -8.14 1.50
CA VAL A 2 -17.11 -7.66 0.20
C VAL A 2 -15.60 -7.89 0.20
N SER A 3 -15.07 -8.46 -0.88
CA SER A 3 -13.62 -8.67 -1.03
C SER A 3 -12.88 -7.33 -0.98
N PRO A 4 -11.69 -7.23 -0.34
CA PRO A 4 -10.92 -5.98 -0.27
C PRO A 4 -10.65 -5.35 -1.63
N VAL A 5 -10.41 -6.15 -2.67
CA VAL A 5 -10.19 -5.65 -4.02
C VAL A 5 -11.44 -5.02 -4.61
N VAL A 6 -12.60 -5.63 -4.43
CA VAL A 6 -13.89 -5.05 -4.87
C VAL A 6 -14.16 -3.76 -4.11
N ALA A 7 -13.98 -3.76 -2.79
CA ALA A 7 -14.17 -2.57 -1.95
C ALA A 7 -13.25 -1.42 -2.39
N LYS A 8 -11.99 -1.71 -2.74
CA LYS A 8 -11.05 -0.71 -3.26
C LYS A 8 -11.50 -0.16 -4.62
N LEU A 9 -11.81 -1.02 -5.57
CA LEU A 9 -12.17 -0.60 -6.93
C LEU A 9 -13.50 0.17 -7.00
N LEU A 10 -14.46 -0.14 -6.13
CA LEU A 10 -15.75 0.58 -6.04
C LEU A 10 -15.61 2.02 -5.54
N ARG A 11 -14.48 2.42 -4.94
CA ARG A 11 -14.31 3.79 -4.43
C ARG A 11 -14.31 4.87 -5.51
N GLY A 12 -13.72 4.57 -6.65
CA GLY A 12 -13.65 5.51 -7.78
C GLY A 12 -14.54 5.12 -8.96
N ASN A 13 -15.27 4.00 -8.85
CA ASN A 13 -15.97 3.41 -9.98
C ASN A 13 -17.29 2.78 -9.54
N THR A 14 -18.20 2.61 -10.52
CA THR A 14 -19.39 1.76 -10.39
C THR A 14 -19.14 0.49 -11.18
N LEU A 15 -19.18 -0.68 -10.52
CA LEU A 15 -19.04 -1.98 -11.16
C LEU A 15 -20.37 -2.71 -11.19
N PRO A 16 -20.80 -3.23 -12.35
CA PRO A 16 -21.93 -4.15 -12.44
C PRO A 16 -21.69 -5.40 -11.57
N GLN A 17 -22.75 -6.01 -11.04
CA GLN A 17 -22.63 -7.21 -10.21
C GLN A 17 -21.87 -8.34 -10.93
N ALA A 18 -22.17 -8.56 -12.22
CA ALA A 18 -21.47 -9.56 -13.04
C ALA A 18 -19.94 -9.34 -13.13
N ASP A 19 -19.50 -8.08 -13.10
CA ASP A 19 -18.07 -7.73 -13.11
C ASP A 19 -17.43 -7.96 -11.72
N CYS A 20 -18.18 -7.71 -10.65
CA CYS A 20 -17.75 -8.08 -9.30
C CYS A 20 -17.62 -9.60 -9.15
N ASP A 21 -18.58 -10.37 -9.67
CA ASP A 21 -18.58 -11.83 -9.64
C ASP A 21 -17.41 -12.40 -10.45
N LEU A 22 -17.13 -11.86 -11.64
CA LEU A 22 -15.98 -12.21 -12.45
C LEU A 22 -14.66 -11.94 -11.69
N LEU A 23 -14.53 -10.75 -11.10
CA LEU A 23 -13.35 -10.40 -10.32
C LEU A 23 -13.14 -11.36 -9.15
N HIS A 24 -14.21 -11.73 -8.43
CA HIS A 24 -14.14 -12.73 -7.36
C HIS A 24 -13.69 -14.10 -7.88
N ALA A 25 -14.22 -14.54 -9.02
CA ALA A 25 -13.87 -15.83 -9.60
C ALA A 25 -12.40 -15.89 -10.05
N VAL A 26 -11.90 -14.81 -10.66
CA VAL A 26 -10.52 -14.69 -11.13
C VAL A 26 -9.54 -14.59 -9.96
N VAL A 27 -9.86 -13.82 -8.92
CA VAL A 27 -8.99 -13.65 -7.75
C VAL A 27 -8.84 -14.95 -6.96
N GLY A 28 -9.92 -15.71 -6.78
CA GLY A 28 -9.89 -17.00 -6.08
C GLY A 28 -9.31 -16.93 -4.68
N ALA A 29 -8.70 -18.04 -4.24
CA ALA A 29 -8.04 -18.16 -2.94
C ALA A 29 -6.54 -17.83 -3.06
N GLY A 30 -6.04 -16.95 -2.20
CA GLY A 30 -4.64 -16.58 -2.15
C GLY A 30 -3.77 -17.60 -1.41
N ARG A 31 -2.46 -17.47 -1.60
CA ARG A 31 -1.44 -18.20 -0.84
C ARG A 31 -1.06 -17.41 0.41
N ARG A 32 -1.01 -18.07 1.56
CA ARG A 32 -0.53 -17.50 2.82
C ARG A 32 1.01 -17.47 2.84
N LEU A 33 1.56 -16.30 3.14
CA LEU A 33 3.00 -16.04 3.19
C LEU A 33 3.38 -15.52 4.58
N PRO A 34 4.42 -16.09 5.23
CA PRO A 34 4.91 -15.56 6.50
C PRO A 34 5.57 -14.19 6.33
N PRO A 35 5.72 -13.40 7.43
CA PRO A 35 6.45 -12.16 7.41
C PRO A 35 7.90 -12.34 6.91
N GLY A 36 8.40 -11.39 6.14
CA GLY A 36 9.75 -11.40 5.56
C GLY A 36 9.89 -12.23 4.28
N THR A 37 8.79 -12.85 3.79
CA THR A 37 8.84 -13.57 2.51
C THR A 37 8.93 -12.58 1.36
N GLU A 38 9.91 -12.76 0.47
CA GLU A 38 9.98 -12.06 -0.81
C GLU A 38 8.85 -12.55 -1.72
N ILE A 39 7.99 -11.62 -2.15
CA ILE A 39 6.91 -11.88 -3.10
C ILE A 39 7.46 -11.85 -4.51
N ILE A 40 8.33 -10.88 -4.78
CA ILE A 40 9.06 -10.71 -6.03
C ILE A 40 10.39 -9.99 -5.76
N ASN A 41 11.43 -10.33 -6.50
CA ASN A 41 12.73 -9.65 -6.40
C ASN A 41 12.97 -8.73 -7.59
N GLN A 42 13.71 -7.65 -7.37
CA GLN A 42 14.21 -6.83 -8.45
C GLN A 42 15.04 -7.67 -9.43
N GLY A 43 14.72 -7.58 -10.72
CA GLY A 43 15.35 -8.36 -11.78
C GLY A 43 14.65 -9.67 -12.13
N ASP A 44 13.69 -10.14 -11.32
CA ASP A 44 12.87 -11.31 -11.64
C ASP A 44 12.05 -11.05 -12.90
N ALA A 45 11.71 -12.12 -13.66
CA ALA A 45 10.78 -12.03 -14.77
C ALA A 45 9.39 -11.62 -14.28
N ALA A 46 8.74 -10.74 -15.00
CA ALA A 46 7.41 -10.21 -14.67
C ALA A 46 6.28 -11.16 -15.13
N GLU A 47 6.24 -12.38 -14.57
CA GLU A 47 5.32 -13.45 -15.00
C GLU A 47 3.91 -13.34 -14.41
N PHE A 48 3.75 -12.63 -13.29
CA PHE A 48 2.49 -12.55 -12.54
C PHE A 48 2.25 -11.16 -12.00
N VAL A 49 0.99 -10.73 -12.03
CA VAL A 49 0.50 -9.65 -11.17
C VAL A 49 0.15 -10.25 -9.82
N HIS A 50 0.68 -9.68 -8.75
CA HIS A 50 0.32 -10.08 -7.39
C HIS A 50 -0.76 -9.15 -6.85
N LEU A 51 -1.69 -9.71 -6.07
CA LEU A 51 -2.75 -8.99 -5.37
C LEU A 51 -2.69 -9.33 -3.89
N VAL A 52 -2.58 -8.33 -3.03
CA VAL A 52 -2.64 -8.52 -1.58
C VAL A 52 -4.09 -8.63 -1.14
N LEU A 53 -4.50 -9.74 -0.52
CA LEU A 53 -5.84 -9.92 0.05
C LEU A 53 -5.87 -9.65 1.55
N GLU A 54 -4.80 -10.02 2.26
CA GLU A 54 -4.66 -9.82 3.71
C GLU A 54 -3.22 -9.42 4.04
N GLY A 55 -3.06 -8.72 5.15
CA GLY A 55 -1.76 -8.31 5.66
C GLY A 55 -1.23 -7.02 5.05
N LEU A 56 0.06 -6.78 5.23
CA LEU A 56 0.80 -5.64 4.69
C LEU A 56 2.04 -6.14 3.97
N ALA A 57 2.27 -5.65 2.76
CA ALA A 57 3.52 -5.80 2.04
C ALA A 57 4.13 -4.42 1.73
N TYR A 58 5.35 -4.37 1.25
CA TYR A 58 6.00 -3.13 0.84
C TYR A 58 6.86 -3.34 -0.40
N ARG A 59 6.91 -2.29 -1.23
CA ARG A 59 7.85 -2.16 -2.35
C ARG A 59 9.12 -1.50 -1.87
N TYR A 60 10.28 -1.98 -2.32
CA TYR A 60 11.57 -1.40 -1.93
C TYR A 60 12.63 -1.54 -3.00
N LYS A 61 13.65 -0.70 -2.90
CA LYS A 61 14.90 -0.82 -3.65
C LYS A 61 16.09 -0.88 -2.70
N LEU A 62 17.11 -1.63 -3.09
CA LEU A 62 18.38 -1.67 -2.40
C LEU A 62 19.40 -0.81 -3.16
N LEU A 63 20.08 0.05 -2.43
CA LEU A 63 21.23 0.80 -2.96
C LEU A 63 22.48 -0.07 -2.97
N PRO A 64 23.50 0.24 -3.80
CA PRO A 64 24.76 -0.52 -3.84
C PRO A 64 25.49 -0.62 -2.49
N ASN A 65 25.26 0.31 -1.58
CA ASN A 65 25.81 0.32 -0.22
C ASN A 65 24.98 -0.51 0.79
N GLY A 66 23.99 -1.28 0.33
CA GLY A 66 23.12 -2.11 1.15
C GLY A 66 21.98 -1.36 1.87
N LYS A 67 21.89 -0.03 1.75
CA LYS A 67 20.75 0.72 2.31
C LYS A 67 19.50 0.42 1.51
N ARG A 68 18.38 0.23 2.24
CA ARG A 68 17.06 0.03 1.66
C ARG A 68 16.29 1.34 1.60
N GLN A 69 15.59 1.57 0.51
CA GLN A 69 14.55 2.59 0.40
C GLN A 69 13.20 1.90 0.20
N ILE A 70 12.28 2.06 1.14
CA ILE A 70 10.88 1.65 0.95
C ILE A 70 10.21 2.73 0.11
N ILE A 71 9.59 2.29 -1.00
CA ILE A 71 8.99 3.18 -2.01
C ILE A 71 7.46 3.05 -2.09
N GLY A 72 6.86 2.18 -1.30
CA GLY A 72 5.40 2.03 -1.21
C GLY A 72 5.00 0.93 -0.24
N TYR A 73 3.83 1.10 0.37
CA TYR A 73 3.16 0.04 1.12
C TYR A 73 1.99 -0.50 0.32
N LEU A 74 1.72 -1.78 0.48
CA LEU A 74 0.64 -2.51 -0.16
C LEU A 74 -0.30 -3.03 0.93
N VAL A 75 -1.54 -2.54 0.92
CA VAL A 75 -2.60 -2.93 1.86
C VAL A 75 -3.59 -3.89 1.18
N PRO A 76 -4.49 -4.55 1.91
CA PRO A 76 -5.49 -5.42 1.29
C PRO A 76 -6.26 -4.74 0.16
N GLY A 77 -6.36 -5.42 -0.98
CA GLY A 77 -6.96 -4.91 -2.22
C GLY A 77 -5.99 -4.23 -3.18
N ASP A 78 -4.71 -4.07 -2.80
CA ASP A 78 -3.70 -3.48 -3.67
C ASP A 78 -3.13 -4.52 -4.64
N PHE A 79 -3.07 -4.14 -5.92
CA PHE A 79 -2.30 -4.84 -6.92
C PHE A 79 -0.81 -4.47 -6.82
N CYS A 80 0.04 -5.47 -6.98
CA CYS A 80 1.47 -5.29 -7.13
C CYS A 80 1.76 -5.15 -8.63
N ASP A 81 1.84 -3.92 -9.10
CA ASP A 81 2.20 -3.58 -10.48
C ASP A 81 1.33 -4.24 -11.55
N LEU A 82 0.16 -3.66 -11.76
CA LEU A 82 -0.94 -4.22 -12.55
C LEU A 82 -0.58 -4.53 -14.01
N TYR A 83 0.42 -3.84 -14.57
CA TYR A 83 0.84 -3.96 -15.97
C TYR A 83 2.27 -4.50 -16.13
N THR A 84 2.70 -5.36 -15.21
CA THR A 84 4.05 -5.95 -15.23
C THR A 84 4.38 -6.72 -16.50
N PHE A 85 3.37 -7.29 -17.18
CA PHE A 85 3.58 -8.04 -18.43
C PHE A 85 4.14 -7.21 -19.59
N VAL A 86 4.09 -5.87 -19.48
CA VAL A 86 4.72 -4.95 -20.45
C VAL A 86 6.22 -4.78 -20.15
N LEU A 87 6.66 -5.16 -18.95
CA LEU A 87 8.04 -5.12 -18.53
C LEU A 87 8.67 -6.51 -18.67
N GLU A 88 9.90 -6.58 -19.14
CA GLU A 88 10.62 -7.85 -19.19
C GLU A 88 11.05 -8.31 -17.79
N ARG A 89 11.41 -7.37 -16.94
CA ARG A 89 11.91 -7.60 -15.57
C ARG A 89 11.38 -6.58 -14.60
N MET A 90 11.24 -7.03 -13.35
CA MET A 90 10.86 -6.17 -12.24
C MET A 90 11.96 -5.18 -11.89
N ASP A 91 11.60 -3.91 -11.75
CA ASP A 91 12.53 -2.83 -11.42
C ASP A 91 12.73 -2.61 -9.91
N HIS A 92 11.96 -3.31 -9.06
CA HIS A 92 11.99 -3.24 -7.59
C HIS A 92 11.60 -4.58 -6.97
N SER A 93 11.81 -4.72 -5.66
CA SER A 93 11.41 -5.88 -4.88
C SER A 93 10.16 -5.60 -4.08
N ILE A 94 9.39 -6.67 -3.77
CA ILE A 94 8.22 -6.63 -2.89
C ILE A 94 8.34 -7.74 -1.86
N ALA A 95 8.18 -7.38 -0.58
CA ALA A 95 8.22 -8.33 0.54
C ALA A 95 6.98 -8.22 1.44
N ALA A 96 6.59 -9.36 2.00
CA ALA A 96 5.55 -9.43 3.02
C ALA A 96 6.06 -8.82 4.34
N ARG A 97 5.39 -7.80 4.85
CA ARG A 97 5.73 -7.17 6.13
C ARG A 97 5.09 -7.87 7.33
N SER A 98 3.86 -8.31 7.17
CA SER A 98 3.13 -9.17 8.11
C SER A 98 2.87 -10.52 7.47
N GLU A 99 2.16 -11.41 8.16
CA GLU A 99 1.53 -12.52 7.47
C GLU A 99 0.60 -11.95 6.39
N CYS A 100 0.76 -12.37 5.15
CA CYS A 100 0.00 -11.92 4.00
C CYS A 100 -0.72 -13.06 3.30
N VAL A 101 -1.89 -12.78 2.75
CA VAL A 101 -2.53 -13.64 1.74
C VAL A 101 -2.38 -12.94 0.40
N VAL A 102 -1.71 -13.60 -0.55
CA VAL A 102 -1.38 -13.02 -1.85
C VAL A 102 -1.87 -13.93 -2.96
N VAL A 103 -2.53 -13.36 -3.96
CA VAL A 103 -2.95 -14.04 -5.18
C VAL A 103 -1.95 -13.75 -6.28
N ARG A 104 -1.71 -14.73 -7.17
CA ARG A 104 -0.94 -14.59 -8.39
C ARG A 104 -1.88 -14.65 -9.57
N LEU A 105 -1.95 -13.58 -10.34
CA LEU A 105 -2.76 -13.46 -11.55
C LEU A 105 -1.85 -13.57 -12.77
N LYS A 106 -2.23 -14.41 -13.72
CA LYS A 106 -1.54 -14.54 -15.00
C LYS A 106 -1.95 -13.42 -15.95
N GLU A 107 -1.20 -13.25 -17.02
CA GLU A 107 -1.55 -12.32 -18.09
C GLU A 107 -2.96 -12.55 -18.63
N ALA A 108 -3.34 -13.82 -18.84
CA ALA A 108 -4.68 -14.19 -19.30
C ALA A 108 -5.79 -13.75 -18.33
N ASP A 109 -5.54 -13.79 -17.02
CA ASP A 109 -6.49 -13.32 -15.99
C ASP A 109 -6.71 -11.81 -16.12
N ILE A 110 -5.62 -11.04 -16.27
CA ILE A 110 -5.69 -9.59 -16.47
C ILE A 110 -6.35 -9.26 -17.80
N ALA A 111 -6.03 -9.96 -18.87
CA ALA A 111 -6.67 -9.79 -20.17
C ALA A 111 -8.19 -9.99 -20.06
N MET A 112 -8.65 -11.08 -19.43
CA MET A 112 -10.07 -11.36 -19.19
C MET A 112 -10.76 -10.23 -18.42
N LEU A 113 -10.12 -9.68 -17.39
CA LEU A 113 -10.66 -8.57 -16.61
C LEU A 113 -10.74 -7.28 -17.45
N THR A 114 -9.75 -7.03 -18.32
CA THR A 114 -9.68 -5.82 -19.14
C THR A 114 -10.58 -5.86 -20.39
N GLU A 115 -11.08 -7.04 -20.79
CA GLU A 115 -12.15 -7.15 -21.79
C GLU A 115 -13.49 -6.55 -21.32
N ARG A 116 -13.65 -6.37 -20.00
CA ARG A 116 -14.82 -5.73 -19.41
C ARG A 116 -14.56 -4.24 -19.23
N PRO A 117 -15.26 -3.33 -19.94
CA PRO A 117 -14.93 -1.89 -19.92
C PRO A 117 -14.95 -1.26 -18.52
N ALA A 118 -15.91 -1.66 -17.67
CA ALA A 118 -15.98 -1.13 -16.31
C ALA A 118 -14.81 -1.60 -15.44
N LEU A 119 -14.40 -2.88 -15.54
CA LEU A 119 -13.22 -3.40 -14.85
C LEU A 119 -11.93 -2.78 -15.40
N ALA A 120 -11.76 -2.70 -16.71
CA ALA A 120 -10.60 -2.05 -17.33
C ALA A 120 -10.42 -0.62 -16.77
N ARG A 121 -11.51 0.18 -16.76
CA ARG A 121 -11.50 1.53 -16.20
C ARG A 121 -11.12 1.53 -14.71
N ALA A 122 -11.64 0.59 -13.91
CA ALA A 122 -11.35 0.50 -12.49
C ALA A 122 -9.90 0.11 -12.22
N LEU A 123 -9.32 -0.79 -13.04
CA LEU A 123 -7.91 -1.18 -12.96
C LEU A 123 -6.99 -0.01 -13.35
N TRP A 124 -7.30 0.73 -14.42
CA TRP A 124 -6.60 1.97 -14.77
C TRP A 124 -6.67 3.00 -13.65
N TRP A 125 -7.85 3.20 -13.07
CA TRP A 125 -8.01 4.10 -11.93
C TRP A 125 -7.11 3.69 -10.76
N SER A 126 -7.03 2.39 -10.44
CA SER A 126 -6.15 1.89 -9.37
C SER A 126 -4.68 2.24 -9.62
N SER A 127 -4.18 2.06 -10.86
CA SER A 127 -2.80 2.43 -11.22
C SER A 127 -2.55 3.93 -11.12
N LEU A 128 -3.50 4.76 -11.55
CA LEU A 128 -3.39 6.23 -11.44
C LEU A 128 -3.40 6.70 -9.98
N VAL A 129 -4.13 6.01 -9.10
CA VAL A 129 -4.08 6.27 -7.64
C VAL A 129 -2.71 5.92 -7.08
N ASP A 130 -2.15 4.76 -7.44
CA ASP A 130 -0.81 4.36 -7.00
C ASP A 130 0.26 5.36 -7.47
N GLU A 131 0.18 5.84 -8.71
CA GLU A 131 1.05 6.90 -9.21
C GLU A 131 0.87 8.23 -8.46
N ALA A 132 -0.36 8.60 -8.12
CA ALA A 132 -0.64 9.81 -7.35
C ALA A 132 -0.03 9.73 -5.94
N ILE A 133 -0.12 8.56 -5.30
CA ILE A 133 0.54 8.28 -4.02
C ILE A 133 2.06 8.40 -4.17
N LEU A 134 2.64 7.83 -5.23
CA LEU A 134 4.08 7.90 -5.48
C LEU A 134 4.56 9.36 -5.67
N ARG A 135 3.80 10.19 -6.39
CA ARG A 135 4.09 11.63 -6.52
C ARG A 135 4.08 12.36 -5.17
N GLU A 136 3.15 12.01 -4.28
CA GLU A 136 3.11 12.53 -2.91
C GLU A 136 4.31 12.04 -2.07
N TRP A 137 4.76 10.81 -2.27
CA TRP A 137 5.96 10.30 -1.61
C TRP A 137 7.23 11.02 -2.07
N LEU A 138 7.34 11.32 -3.38
CA LEU A 138 8.44 12.12 -3.91
C LEU A 138 8.47 13.52 -3.27
N LEU A 139 7.31 14.19 -3.20
CA LEU A 139 7.18 15.46 -2.49
C LEU A 139 7.53 15.31 -1.01
N ASN A 140 7.09 14.22 -0.40
CA ASN A 140 7.31 13.95 1.03
C ASN A 140 8.80 13.87 1.36
N VAL A 141 9.57 13.04 0.65
CA VAL A 141 11.00 12.89 0.91
C VAL A 141 11.84 14.05 0.39
N GLY A 142 11.37 14.75 -0.64
CA GLY A 142 12.14 15.81 -1.29
C GLY A 142 12.00 17.20 -0.63
N ARG A 143 10.84 17.49 0.01
CA ARG A 143 10.52 18.88 0.44
C ARG A 143 9.96 19.03 1.83
N ARG A 144 9.33 17.99 2.41
CA ARG A 144 8.74 18.12 3.75
C ARG A 144 9.81 18.04 4.84
N GLU A 145 9.55 18.75 5.94
CA GLU A 145 10.37 18.65 7.16
C GLU A 145 10.23 17.25 7.78
N PRO A 146 11.24 16.76 8.55
CA PRO A 146 11.28 15.40 9.07
C PRO A 146 10.03 14.94 9.82
N ASP A 147 9.47 15.78 10.67
CA ASP A 147 8.25 15.51 11.44
C ASP A 147 7.03 15.38 10.52
N ARG A 148 6.92 16.23 9.50
CA ARG A 148 5.85 16.18 8.50
C ARG A 148 5.97 14.97 7.59
N ARG A 149 7.20 14.49 7.31
CA ARG A 149 7.41 13.25 6.54
C ARG A 149 6.80 12.05 7.26
N VAL A 150 7.10 11.91 8.54
CA VAL A 150 6.58 10.80 9.36
C VAL A 150 5.07 10.91 9.53
N ALA A 151 4.56 12.13 9.82
CA ALA A 151 3.13 12.37 9.96
C ALA A 151 2.36 11.99 8.69
N HIS A 152 2.89 12.34 7.51
CA HIS A 152 2.26 12.00 6.23
C HIS A 152 2.08 10.48 6.05
N ILE A 153 3.14 9.69 6.30
CA ILE A 153 3.08 8.23 6.15
C ILE A 153 2.08 7.61 7.15
N VAL A 154 2.09 8.07 8.40
CA VAL A 154 1.13 7.61 9.42
C VAL A 154 -0.31 7.88 8.99
N CYS A 155 -0.58 9.08 8.47
CA CYS A 155 -1.91 9.47 8.01
C CYS A 155 -2.32 8.70 6.74
N GLU A 156 -1.43 8.54 5.78
CA GLU A 156 -1.70 7.77 4.55
C GLU A 156 -2.08 6.34 4.89
N LEU A 157 -1.25 5.66 5.69
CA LEU A 157 -1.53 4.28 6.12
C LEU A 157 -2.86 4.20 6.88
N PHE A 158 -3.16 5.16 7.77
CA PHE A 158 -4.43 5.20 8.46
C PHE A 158 -5.62 5.24 7.49
N PHE A 159 -5.62 6.19 6.52
CA PHE A 159 -6.72 6.30 5.57
C PHE A 159 -6.84 5.09 4.65
N ARG A 160 -5.73 4.53 4.18
CA ARG A 160 -5.74 3.34 3.34
C ARG A 160 -6.26 2.11 4.08
N LEU A 161 -5.83 1.90 5.34
CA LEU A 161 -6.30 0.80 6.18
C LEU A 161 -7.76 0.99 6.60
N GLN A 162 -8.18 2.22 6.91
CA GLN A 162 -9.59 2.54 7.19
C GLN A 162 -10.47 2.18 6.01
N ALA A 163 -9.99 2.46 4.83
CA ALA A 163 -10.65 2.21 3.56
C ALA A 163 -11.03 0.75 3.32
N VAL A 164 -10.22 -0.15 3.82
CA VAL A 164 -10.39 -1.61 3.64
C VAL A 164 -10.83 -2.30 4.95
N GLY A 165 -11.34 -1.50 5.92
CA GLY A 165 -11.90 -2.03 7.17
C GLY A 165 -10.88 -2.47 8.22
N HIS A 166 -9.59 -2.11 8.06
CA HIS A 166 -8.51 -2.44 8.99
C HIS A 166 -8.18 -1.32 9.99
N ALA A 167 -9.09 -0.35 10.16
CA ALA A 167 -9.05 0.64 11.24
C ALA A 167 -10.38 0.67 11.99
N SER A 168 -10.34 0.88 13.30
CA SER A 168 -11.51 1.02 14.17
C SER A 168 -11.59 2.46 14.67
N GLY A 169 -12.61 3.20 14.21
CA GLY A 169 -12.69 4.64 14.47
C GLY A 169 -11.43 5.35 13.98
N ASN A 170 -10.72 6.00 14.88
CA ASN A 170 -9.48 6.72 14.59
C ASN A 170 -8.21 5.89 14.88
N SER A 171 -8.37 4.62 15.22
CA SER A 171 -7.29 3.76 15.66
C SER A 171 -6.98 2.69 14.65
N PHE A 172 -5.70 2.44 14.43
CA PHE A 172 -5.20 1.36 13.58
C PHE A 172 -3.91 0.78 14.15
N GLN A 173 -3.64 -0.45 13.82
CA GLN A 173 -2.35 -1.05 14.12
C GLN A 173 -1.34 -0.59 13.09
N LEU A 174 -0.32 0.17 13.52
CA LEU A 174 0.81 0.51 12.65
C LEU A 174 1.70 -0.73 12.50
N PRO A 175 1.70 -1.38 11.33
CA PRO A 175 2.37 -2.65 11.18
C PRO A 175 3.85 -2.53 10.83
N VAL A 176 4.42 -1.33 10.91
CA VAL A 176 5.82 -1.04 10.54
C VAL A 176 6.64 -0.62 11.75
N THR A 177 7.94 -0.94 11.72
CA THR A 177 8.91 -0.54 12.75
C THR A 177 9.41 0.88 12.50
N GLN A 178 10.05 1.48 13.52
CA GLN A 178 10.70 2.79 13.35
C GLN A 178 11.84 2.74 12.33
N SER A 179 12.53 1.60 12.20
CA SER A 179 13.56 1.41 11.17
C SER A 179 12.95 1.42 9.77
N GLU A 180 11.82 0.73 9.57
CA GLU A 180 11.12 0.73 8.29
C GLU A 180 10.53 2.10 7.97
N LEU A 181 10.01 2.83 8.96
CA LEU A 181 9.63 4.23 8.76
C LEU A 181 10.83 5.09 8.35
N ALA A 182 12.00 4.86 8.95
CA ALA A 182 13.23 5.56 8.56
C ALA A 182 13.61 5.25 7.10
N ASP A 183 13.59 3.97 6.70
CA ASP A 183 13.80 3.54 5.32
C ASP A 183 12.75 4.12 4.34
N THR A 184 11.54 4.42 4.84
CA THR A 184 10.45 5.01 4.04
C THR A 184 10.66 6.49 3.79
N VAL A 185 11.04 7.24 4.83
CA VAL A 185 11.08 8.71 4.77
C VAL A 185 12.49 9.28 4.54
N GLY A 186 13.48 8.41 4.36
CA GLY A 186 14.87 8.83 4.15
C GLY A 186 15.48 9.51 5.37
N LEU A 187 15.17 9.03 6.57
CA LEU A 187 15.64 9.59 7.84
C LEU A 187 16.39 8.53 8.66
N THR A 188 16.99 8.96 9.78
CA THR A 188 17.49 8.03 10.80
C THR A 188 16.37 7.58 11.73
N THR A 189 16.52 6.42 12.37
CA THR A 189 15.57 5.94 13.39
C THR A 189 15.44 6.91 14.56
N VAL A 190 16.52 7.62 14.92
CA VAL A 190 16.51 8.67 15.95
C VAL A 190 15.60 9.83 15.53
N SER A 191 15.68 10.27 14.28
CA SER A 191 14.83 11.35 13.75
C SER A 191 13.36 10.93 13.70
N VAL A 192 13.07 9.68 13.29
CA VAL A 192 11.72 9.13 13.31
C VAL A 192 11.16 9.08 14.74
N ASN A 193 11.96 8.61 15.70
CA ASN A 193 11.53 8.57 17.11
C ASN A 193 11.21 9.98 17.64
N ARG A 194 12.06 10.98 17.34
CA ARG A 194 11.82 12.39 17.71
C ARG A 194 10.51 12.89 17.10
N ALA A 195 10.24 12.62 15.82
CA ALA A 195 9.01 13.03 15.16
C ALA A 195 7.77 12.40 15.82
N LEU A 196 7.80 11.09 16.10
CA LEU A 196 6.70 10.40 16.80
C LEU A 196 6.48 10.94 18.22
N GLN A 197 7.55 11.27 18.95
CA GLN A 197 7.44 11.89 20.28
C GLN A 197 6.83 13.29 20.18
N MET A 198 7.23 14.10 19.21
CA MET A 198 6.66 15.42 18.98
C MET A 198 5.16 15.32 18.68
N MET A 199 4.76 14.42 17.78
CA MET A 199 3.34 14.20 17.48
C MET A 199 2.52 13.79 18.72
N ARG A 200 3.09 12.95 19.61
CA ARG A 200 2.44 12.57 20.88
C ARG A 200 2.32 13.76 21.83
N ARG A 201 3.39 14.57 21.99
CA ARG A 201 3.36 15.78 22.86
C ARG A 201 2.37 16.83 22.37
N ALA A 202 2.20 16.93 21.05
CA ALA A 202 1.23 17.82 20.42
C ALA A 202 -0.21 17.25 20.40
N ASN A 203 -0.45 16.08 21.00
CA ASN A 203 -1.73 15.37 21.01
C ASN A 203 -2.29 15.07 19.59
N LEU A 204 -1.43 14.99 18.58
CA LEU A 204 -1.82 14.62 17.22
C LEU A 204 -2.04 13.12 17.09
N ILE A 205 -1.30 12.33 17.86
CA ILE A 205 -1.48 10.88 17.98
C ILE A 205 -1.35 10.43 19.43
N THR A 206 -2.00 9.33 19.76
CA THR A 206 -1.64 8.50 20.92
C THR A 206 -1.16 7.15 20.44
N GLN A 207 -0.27 6.52 21.20
CA GLN A 207 0.28 5.22 20.83
C GLN A 207 0.34 4.30 22.05
N VAL A 208 -0.27 3.12 21.92
CA VAL A 208 -0.20 2.04 22.92
C VAL A 208 0.30 0.79 22.19
N GLY A 209 1.52 0.38 22.46
CA GLY A 209 2.17 -0.69 21.72
C GLY A 209 2.30 -0.35 20.22
N ARG A 210 1.64 -1.12 19.36
CA ARG A 210 1.58 -0.89 17.91
C ARG A 210 0.31 -0.17 17.46
N ILE A 211 -0.63 0.11 18.37
CA ILE A 211 -1.88 0.80 18.03
C ILE A 211 -1.62 2.30 18.08
N ILE A 212 -1.89 2.96 16.98
CA ILE A 212 -1.90 4.43 16.87
C ILE A 212 -3.35 4.88 16.76
N THR A 213 -3.70 5.87 17.59
CA THR A 213 -4.96 6.62 17.48
C THR A 213 -4.64 8.03 16.99
N VAL A 214 -5.29 8.45 15.94
CA VAL A 214 -5.05 9.73 15.27
C VAL A 214 -6.11 10.74 15.71
N SER A 215 -5.68 11.95 16.11
CA SER A 215 -6.62 13.04 16.44
C SER A 215 -7.08 13.73 15.15
N TYR A 216 -8.38 13.75 14.88
CA TYR A 216 -8.99 14.24 13.62
C TYR A 216 -8.85 15.74 13.36
N THR A 217 -8.47 16.55 14.36
CA THR A 217 -8.61 17.99 14.31
C THR A 217 -7.70 18.72 13.31
N HIS A 218 -6.70 18.04 12.72
CA HIS A 218 -5.68 18.70 11.87
C HIS A 218 -5.24 17.92 10.63
N LEU A 219 -5.94 16.85 10.23
CA LEU A 219 -5.50 16.00 9.12
C LEU A 219 -6.15 16.41 7.79
N THR A 220 -5.54 17.37 7.11
CA THR A 220 -5.78 17.60 5.68
C THR A 220 -4.64 16.99 4.86
N LEU A 221 -4.83 15.77 4.35
CA LEU A 221 -3.92 15.20 3.36
C LEU A 221 -4.40 15.56 1.96
N PRO A 222 -3.52 15.99 1.05
CA PRO A 222 -3.87 16.17 -0.36
C PRO A 222 -4.41 14.87 -0.98
N THR A 223 -3.91 13.72 -0.53
CA THR A 223 -4.31 12.38 -0.97
C THR A 223 -5.66 11.92 -0.43
N LYS A 224 -6.28 12.59 0.55
CA LYS A 224 -7.58 12.21 1.11
C LYS A 224 -8.71 12.13 0.06
N ARG A 225 -8.56 12.81 -1.07
CA ARG A 225 -9.50 12.78 -2.19
C ARG A 225 -9.21 11.66 -3.20
N ILE A 226 -8.06 11.01 -3.09
CA ILE A 226 -7.54 10.06 -4.09
C ILE A 226 -7.48 8.65 -3.50
N VAL A 227 -7.33 8.52 -2.17
CA VAL A 227 -7.22 7.24 -1.44
C VAL A 227 -8.56 6.77 -0.92
#